data_da527ef3d35363c4731a1099aa156743
#
_entry.id   da527ef3d35363c4731a1099aa156743
#
_cell.length_a   1.000
_cell.length_b   1.000
_cell.length_c   1.000
_cell.angle_alpha   90.00
_cell.angle_beta   90.00
_cell.angle_gamma   90.00
#
_symmetry.space_group_name_H-M   'P 1'
#
loop_
_entity.id
_entity.type
_entity.pdbx_description
1 polymer ?
#
loop_
_entity_poly.entity_id
_entity_poly.type
_entity_poly.pdbx_seq_one_letter_code
_entity_poly.pdbx_strand_id
1 'polypeptide(L)'
;MKKIIGIVALILWFLGAQHNLLAQETYKVHSHNDYEQELPFWYAYSNGAASIEADVFLKNGTLYVTHAENEIKEGKTLEKLYLDRLASLEKSGELRNLQLLVDVKSEAHSTLKKLVEVLGHYPSLGKVKFVISGNRPKAEEYQNYPDFIWFDHQNLEELDNIDLSKVGLVSVSFKDFSVWNGYGRMTAPDFETVQKAITKAKASGRPFRFWATPDTKTAWARLAKMGVDFINTDDPALAVQYMGKLDGNTFQLKNEIAVYEPKYSYNPQSKPKNVIVMIGDGNGLAQITSAMIANRGRLTVAGLKNIGLVKTASFDDLITDSAAGATAMATGNKTNNRAIGVGPKGEILTNLVDITNQKGFNTAIISTDAIYGATPSAFFAHQVERDNTEGLVADLTKSPLDFFMAGGQNQESTISNIFKTISFDAFEDFSGPTAVYLGENKVPSMKNGRGKALPEAVKKSLDVLGAKTKPFFLMVEGAQIDNGGHSNSTSDIVQEMLDFDQAVAEAIRFADADQNTLVIITADHETSGFGIVGGSLQDGTVHGDFLTVDHTGIMVPLFAYGPHAEDFNGVYENTEIFQKILLALGLK
;
A
#
# COMPACT_ATOMS: atom_id res chain seq x y z
N MET A 1 -10.78 -34.41 -27.33
CA MET A 1 -10.35 -33.01 -27.37
C MET A 1 -10.66 -32.23 -26.08
N LYS A 2 -11.85 -32.29 -25.48
CA LYS A 2 -12.16 -31.52 -24.22
C LYS A 2 -11.31 -31.88 -22.97
N LYS A 3 -10.82 -33.13 -22.83
CA LYS A 3 -9.96 -33.55 -21.71
C LYS A 3 -8.50 -33.08 -21.83
N ILE A 4 -8.00 -32.88 -23.05
CA ILE A 4 -6.62 -32.42 -23.30
C ILE A 4 -6.52 -30.92 -23.06
N ILE A 5 -7.56 -30.13 -23.38
CA ILE A 5 -7.61 -28.68 -23.14
C ILE A 5 -7.62 -28.38 -21.63
N GLY A 6 -8.31 -29.17 -20.80
CA GLY A 6 -8.31 -29.01 -19.35
C GLY A 6 -6.94 -29.25 -18.69
N ILE A 7 -6.16 -30.20 -19.19
CA ILE A 7 -4.83 -30.53 -18.66
C ILE A 7 -3.81 -29.45 -19.06
N VAL A 8 -3.89 -28.91 -20.29
CA VAL A 8 -3.01 -27.83 -20.75
C VAL A 8 -3.32 -26.52 -19.98
N ALA A 9 -4.58 -26.22 -19.70
CA ALA A 9 -4.97 -25.06 -18.89
C ALA A 9 -4.48 -25.17 -17.42
N LEU A 10 -4.53 -26.39 -16.83
CA LEU A 10 -4.01 -26.63 -15.48
C LEU A 10 -2.47 -26.51 -15.43
N ILE A 11 -1.77 -27.01 -16.45
CA ILE A 11 -0.30 -26.92 -16.55
C ILE A 11 0.14 -25.45 -16.76
N LEU A 12 -0.59 -24.68 -17.58
CA LEU A 12 -0.32 -23.25 -17.75
C LEU A 12 -0.64 -22.43 -16.49
N TRP A 13 -1.64 -22.83 -15.71
CA TRP A 13 -1.94 -22.20 -14.41
C TRP A 13 -0.86 -22.52 -13.35
N PHE A 14 -0.36 -23.78 -13.33
CA PHE A 14 0.76 -24.16 -12.45
C PHE A 14 2.09 -23.52 -12.86
N LEU A 15 2.36 -23.33 -14.15
CA LEU A 15 3.55 -22.64 -14.65
C LEU A 15 3.46 -21.12 -14.40
N GLY A 16 2.27 -20.53 -14.47
CA GLY A 16 2.04 -19.14 -14.10
C GLY A 16 2.18 -18.90 -12.59
N ALA A 17 1.75 -19.85 -11.76
CA ALA A 17 1.93 -19.78 -10.30
C ALA A 17 3.38 -19.98 -9.87
N GLN A 18 4.18 -20.77 -10.62
CA GLN A 18 5.61 -20.92 -10.33
C GLN A 18 6.46 -19.71 -10.77
N HIS A 19 6.02 -18.93 -11.77
CA HIS A 19 6.72 -17.69 -12.13
C HIS A 19 6.58 -16.57 -11.09
N ASN A 20 5.54 -16.59 -10.23
CA ASN A 20 5.41 -15.67 -9.10
C ASN A 20 6.15 -16.12 -7.83
N LEU A 21 6.72 -17.33 -7.80
CA LEU A 21 7.48 -17.87 -6.66
C LEU A 21 9.00 -17.79 -6.83
N LEU A 22 9.50 -17.28 -7.96
CA LEU A 22 10.94 -17.15 -8.24
C LEU A 22 11.45 -15.70 -8.33
N ALA A 23 10.66 -14.70 -7.94
CA ALA A 23 11.10 -13.33 -7.84
C ALA A 23 10.92 -12.87 -6.40
N GLN A 24 11.97 -12.98 -5.60
CA GLN A 24 12.30 -12.13 -4.45
C GLN A 24 13.08 -12.86 -3.35
N GLU A 25 14.38 -12.99 -3.54
CA GLU A 25 15.29 -12.84 -2.40
C GLU A 25 15.97 -11.47 -2.53
N THR A 26 15.20 -10.40 -2.42
CA THR A 26 15.78 -9.05 -2.59
C THR A 26 16.52 -8.63 -1.33
N TYR A 27 16.09 -9.05 -0.13
CA TYR A 27 16.68 -8.65 1.14
C TYR A 27 16.91 -9.85 2.04
N LYS A 28 18.15 -9.98 2.57
CA LYS A 28 18.52 -11.06 3.48
C LYS A 28 18.49 -10.57 4.92
N VAL A 29 17.77 -11.29 5.78
CA VAL A 29 17.69 -10.98 7.21
C VAL A 29 18.70 -11.85 7.96
N HIS A 30 19.45 -11.24 8.88
CA HIS A 30 20.35 -11.86 9.81
C HIS A 30 19.78 -11.81 11.23
N SER A 31 19.49 -12.96 11.82
CA SER A 31 19.08 -13.09 13.21
C SER A 31 20.29 -12.95 14.12
N HIS A 32 20.44 -11.78 14.73
CA HIS A 32 21.48 -11.47 15.70
C HIS A 32 21.12 -12.07 17.05
N ASN A 33 22.10 -12.56 17.80
CA ASN A 33 21.91 -13.20 19.12
C ASN A 33 20.76 -14.24 19.13
N ASP A 34 20.63 -15.04 18.07
CA ASP A 34 19.51 -15.99 17.89
C ASP A 34 19.32 -16.94 19.09
N TYR A 35 20.40 -17.29 19.80
CA TYR A 35 20.38 -18.15 20.98
C TYR A 35 19.64 -17.54 22.20
N GLU A 36 19.32 -16.26 22.18
CA GLU A 36 18.49 -15.56 23.18
C GLU A 36 16.99 -15.67 22.90
N GLN A 37 16.58 -16.10 21.71
CA GLN A 37 15.19 -16.33 21.36
C GLN A 37 14.57 -17.44 22.23
N GLU A 38 13.24 -17.41 22.44
CA GLU A 38 12.52 -18.48 23.14
C GLU A 38 12.75 -19.85 22.50
N LEU A 39 12.83 -19.89 21.17
CA LEU A 39 13.07 -21.08 20.35
C LEU A 39 14.30 -20.85 19.46
N PRO A 40 15.54 -20.87 20.01
CA PRO A 40 16.75 -20.66 19.23
C PRO A 40 16.77 -21.51 17.96
N PHE A 41 17.34 -20.99 16.86
CA PHE A 41 17.34 -21.58 15.53
C PHE A 41 15.95 -21.63 14.87
N TRP A 42 14.95 -22.24 15.52
CA TRP A 42 13.65 -22.47 14.88
C TRP A 42 12.89 -21.18 14.64
N TYR A 43 12.97 -20.21 15.55
CA TYR A 43 12.29 -18.93 15.38
C TYR A 43 12.81 -18.18 14.15
N ALA A 44 14.11 -18.09 13.96
CA ALA A 44 14.71 -17.46 12.80
C ALA A 44 14.53 -18.29 11.52
N TYR A 45 14.80 -19.61 11.60
CA TYR A 45 14.76 -20.49 10.43
C TYR A 45 13.36 -20.60 9.84
N SER A 46 12.34 -20.91 10.65
CA SER A 46 10.96 -21.08 10.16
C SER A 46 10.38 -19.80 9.56
N ASN A 47 10.80 -18.63 10.05
CA ASN A 47 10.38 -17.34 9.50
C ASN A 47 11.19 -16.88 8.27
N GLY A 48 12.23 -17.62 7.85
CA GLY A 48 12.92 -17.32 6.59
C GLY A 48 14.19 -16.50 6.70
N ALA A 49 14.78 -16.32 7.93
CA ALA A 49 16.06 -15.64 8.06
C ALA A 49 17.16 -16.33 7.24
N ALA A 50 17.93 -15.55 6.48
CA ALA A 50 18.97 -16.06 5.58
C ALA A 50 20.31 -16.30 6.31
N SER A 51 20.50 -15.70 7.49
CA SER A 51 21.67 -15.85 8.33
C SER A 51 21.24 -15.89 9.80
N ILE A 52 21.88 -16.76 10.58
CA ILE A 52 21.60 -16.97 12.01
C ILE A 52 22.92 -16.90 12.76
N GLU A 53 22.95 -16.19 13.89
CA GLU A 53 24.14 -16.01 14.71
C GLU A 53 24.12 -16.91 15.97
N ALA A 54 25.26 -17.52 16.25
CA ALA A 54 25.50 -18.30 17.45
C ALA A 54 26.82 -17.86 18.10
N ASP A 55 26.77 -17.28 19.30
CA ASP A 55 27.95 -16.95 20.09
C ASP A 55 28.49 -18.23 20.77
N VAL A 56 29.77 -18.48 20.62
CA VAL A 56 30.37 -19.71 21.16
C VAL A 56 31.54 -19.48 22.10
N PHE A 57 31.52 -20.21 23.20
CA PHE A 57 32.64 -20.38 24.14
C PHE A 57 33.15 -21.80 24.11
N LEU A 58 34.46 -21.99 23.96
CA LEU A 58 35.11 -23.27 24.21
C LEU A 58 35.43 -23.41 25.68
N LYS A 59 34.83 -24.42 26.34
CA LYS A 59 35.15 -24.76 27.72
C LYS A 59 35.16 -26.26 27.88
N ASN A 60 36.25 -26.81 28.46
CA ASN A 60 36.44 -28.26 28.70
C ASN A 60 36.16 -29.13 27.44
N GLY A 61 36.59 -28.67 26.26
CA GLY A 61 36.42 -29.39 25.00
C GLY A 61 35.01 -29.34 24.38
N THR A 62 34.09 -28.57 24.95
CA THR A 62 32.71 -28.37 24.47
C THR A 62 32.48 -26.94 24.02
N LEU A 63 31.79 -26.77 22.88
CA LEU A 63 31.36 -25.46 22.34
C LEU A 63 29.99 -25.09 22.92
N TYR A 64 29.97 -24.26 23.94
CA TYR A 64 28.75 -23.75 24.55
C TYR A 64 28.26 -22.51 23.82
N VAL A 65 26.94 -22.36 23.74
CA VAL A 65 26.31 -21.21 23.11
C VAL A 65 25.80 -20.25 24.18
N THR A 66 26.40 -19.06 24.23
CA THR A 66 26.09 -18.01 25.21
C THR A 66 26.87 -16.73 24.88
N HIS A 67 26.36 -15.58 25.35
CA HIS A 67 27.04 -14.28 25.16
C HIS A 67 28.26 -14.12 26.10
N ALA A 68 28.15 -14.60 27.33
CA ALA A 68 29.21 -14.44 28.33
C ALA A 68 29.58 -15.77 28.98
N GLU A 69 30.86 -15.94 29.37
CA GLU A 69 31.39 -17.19 29.94
C GLU A 69 30.68 -17.58 31.24
N ASN A 70 30.30 -16.61 32.07
CA ASN A 70 29.60 -16.83 33.33
C ASN A 70 28.12 -17.24 33.15
N GLU A 71 27.58 -17.18 31.91
CA GLU A 71 26.23 -17.58 31.58
C GLU A 71 26.14 -18.97 30.92
N ILE A 72 27.26 -19.68 30.85
CA ILE A 72 27.32 -21.05 30.30
C ILE A 72 26.32 -21.94 31.04
N LYS A 73 25.42 -22.57 30.28
CA LYS A 73 24.43 -23.54 30.77
C LYS A 73 24.71 -24.91 30.18
N GLU A 74 24.73 -25.93 31.05
CA GLU A 74 24.88 -27.31 30.62
C GLU A 74 23.75 -27.69 29.64
N GLY A 75 24.12 -28.32 28.51
CA GLY A 75 23.18 -28.70 27.45
C GLY A 75 22.89 -27.64 26.37
N LYS A 76 23.30 -26.39 26.55
CA LYS A 76 23.27 -25.39 25.49
C LYS A 76 24.57 -25.41 24.68
N THR A 77 24.72 -26.37 23.78
CA THR A 77 25.91 -26.54 22.93
C THR A 77 25.58 -26.20 21.48
N LEU A 78 26.61 -25.87 20.67
CA LEU A 78 26.48 -25.60 19.26
C LEU A 78 25.82 -26.76 18.52
N GLU A 79 26.22 -27.98 18.84
CA GLU A 79 25.64 -29.18 18.26
C GLU A 79 24.13 -29.26 18.51
N LYS A 80 23.70 -29.21 19.77
CA LYS A 80 22.29 -29.39 20.14
C LYS A 80 21.37 -28.27 19.67
N LEU A 81 21.85 -27.02 19.70
CA LEU A 81 21.02 -25.88 19.37
C LEU A 81 20.94 -25.63 17.87
N TYR A 82 21.99 -25.98 17.10
CA TYR A 82 22.09 -25.65 15.68
C TYR A 82 22.41 -26.86 14.79
N LEU A 83 23.54 -27.56 15.02
CA LEU A 83 24.04 -28.53 14.04
C LEU A 83 23.15 -29.77 13.91
N ASP A 84 22.64 -30.33 15.01
CA ASP A 84 21.74 -31.49 15.00
C ASP A 84 20.41 -31.14 14.30
N ARG A 85 19.92 -29.92 14.46
CA ARG A 85 18.71 -29.42 13.80
C ARG A 85 18.90 -29.24 12.31
N LEU A 86 20.03 -28.66 11.91
CA LEU A 86 20.42 -28.54 10.49
C LEU A 86 20.60 -29.91 9.85
N ALA A 87 21.22 -30.87 10.53
CA ALA A 87 21.37 -32.23 10.02
C ALA A 87 20.02 -32.96 9.90
N SER A 88 19.10 -32.72 10.83
CA SER A 88 17.73 -33.26 10.73
C SER A 88 16.98 -32.71 9.50
N LEU A 89 17.08 -31.40 9.24
CA LEU A 89 16.49 -30.76 8.06
C LEU A 89 17.12 -31.25 6.76
N GLU A 90 18.42 -31.47 6.73
CA GLU A 90 19.08 -32.04 5.55
C GLU A 90 18.60 -33.46 5.28
N LYS A 91 18.45 -34.28 6.32
CA LYS A 91 17.95 -35.64 6.22
C LYS A 91 16.50 -35.70 5.71
N SER A 92 15.65 -34.72 6.09
CA SER A 92 14.27 -34.61 5.57
C SER A 92 14.17 -33.94 4.20
N GLY A 93 15.26 -33.38 3.68
CA GLY A 93 15.28 -32.63 2.43
C GLY A 93 14.73 -31.20 2.54
N GLU A 94 14.51 -30.71 3.74
CA GLU A 94 13.94 -29.38 4.03
C GLU A 94 15.00 -28.30 4.29
N LEU A 95 16.30 -28.66 4.33
CA LEU A 95 17.36 -27.70 4.52
C LEU A 95 17.47 -26.76 3.31
N ARG A 96 17.32 -25.46 3.56
CA ARG A 96 17.57 -24.40 2.57
C ARG A 96 18.99 -23.85 2.71
N ASN A 97 19.42 -23.06 1.73
CA ASN A 97 20.67 -22.31 1.83
C ASN A 97 20.61 -21.36 3.04
N LEU A 98 21.61 -21.44 3.92
CA LEU A 98 21.69 -20.68 5.16
C LEU A 98 23.12 -20.29 5.45
N GLN A 99 23.32 -19.10 6.02
CA GLN A 99 24.57 -18.75 6.71
C GLN A 99 24.41 -18.99 8.21
N LEU A 100 25.27 -19.82 8.80
CA LEU A 100 25.45 -19.87 10.25
C LEU A 100 26.70 -19.03 10.58
N LEU A 101 26.48 -17.89 11.21
CA LEU A 101 27.55 -17.04 11.72
C LEU A 101 27.89 -17.52 13.14
N VAL A 102 29.12 -18.00 13.30
CA VAL A 102 29.63 -18.47 14.59
C VAL A 102 30.52 -17.38 15.16
N ASP A 103 30.00 -16.66 16.16
CA ASP A 103 30.74 -15.58 16.81
C ASP A 103 31.57 -16.17 18.00
N VAL A 104 32.87 -16.24 17.80
CA VAL A 104 33.80 -16.82 18.75
C VAL A 104 34.10 -15.83 19.88
N LYS A 105 33.70 -16.15 21.09
CA LYS A 105 33.91 -15.35 22.32
C LYS A 105 35.14 -15.77 23.12
N SER A 106 35.61 -17.00 22.95
CA SER A 106 36.82 -17.53 23.60
C SER A 106 38.08 -17.37 22.73
N GLU A 107 39.23 -17.95 23.12
CA GLU A 107 40.47 -17.84 22.35
C GLU A 107 40.31 -18.46 20.95
N ALA A 108 40.78 -17.72 19.92
CA ALA A 108 40.51 -18.00 18.52
C ALA A 108 40.96 -19.38 18.04
N HIS A 109 42.26 -19.67 18.17
CA HIS A 109 42.87 -20.86 17.55
C HIS A 109 42.35 -22.16 18.15
N SER A 110 42.26 -22.25 19.49
CA SER A 110 41.74 -23.45 20.16
C SER A 110 40.27 -23.66 19.87
N THR A 111 39.50 -22.60 19.83
CA THR A 111 38.06 -22.65 19.52
C THR A 111 37.81 -23.07 18.07
N LEU A 112 38.54 -22.48 17.10
CA LEU A 112 38.42 -22.88 15.71
C LEU A 112 38.90 -24.32 15.48
N LYS A 113 39.99 -24.76 16.14
CA LYS A 113 40.40 -26.16 16.05
C LYS A 113 39.26 -27.10 16.47
N LYS A 114 38.60 -26.81 17.61
CA LYS A 114 37.48 -27.61 18.08
C LYS A 114 36.25 -27.48 17.15
N LEU A 115 35.98 -26.31 16.63
CA LEU A 115 34.87 -26.10 15.68
C LEU A 115 35.07 -26.91 14.40
N VAL A 116 36.29 -26.91 13.82
CA VAL A 116 36.62 -27.72 12.62
C VAL A 116 36.44 -29.22 12.91
N GLU A 117 36.85 -29.69 14.09
CA GLU A 117 36.64 -31.09 14.52
C GLU A 117 35.14 -31.41 14.58
N VAL A 118 34.35 -30.58 15.26
CA VAL A 118 32.89 -30.77 15.39
C VAL A 118 32.19 -30.73 14.03
N LEU A 119 32.46 -29.73 13.18
CA LEU A 119 31.85 -29.61 11.85
C LEU A 119 32.23 -30.78 10.92
N GLY A 120 33.41 -31.39 11.14
CA GLY A 120 33.81 -32.61 10.42
C GLY A 120 32.89 -33.81 10.65
N HIS A 121 32.08 -33.80 11.71
CA HIS A 121 31.05 -34.81 11.98
C HIS A 121 29.74 -34.56 11.22
N TYR A 122 29.60 -33.41 10.52
CA TYR A 122 28.40 -32.99 9.78
C TYR A 122 28.66 -32.75 8.27
N PRO A 123 29.24 -33.72 7.54
CA PRO A 123 29.69 -33.53 6.16
C PRO A 123 28.52 -33.27 5.15
N SER A 124 27.30 -33.55 5.56
CA SER A 124 26.11 -33.36 4.73
C SER A 124 25.61 -31.90 4.67
N LEU A 125 26.12 -31.00 5.52
CA LEU A 125 25.64 -29.62 5.62
C LEU A 125 26.16 -28.70 4.52
N GLY A 126 26.26 -29.16 3.26
CA GLY A 126 26.80 -28.38 2.14
C GLY A 126 25.99 -27.14 1.75
N LYS A 127 24.71 -27.05 2.19
CA LYS A 127 23.88 -25.86 2.00
C LYS A 127 24.10 -24.79 3.07
N VAL A 128 24.87 -25.11 4.13
CA VAL A 128 25.16 -24.17 5.21
C VAL A 128 26.53 -23.56 5.01
N LYS A 129 26.57 -22.24 4.94
CA LYS A 129 27.82 -21.47 4.91
C LYS A 129 28.21 -21.14 6.34
N PHE A 130 29.29 -21.74 6.85
CA PHE A 130 29.83 -21.45 8.18
C PHE A 130 30.75 -20.25 8.11
N VAL A 131 30.36 -19.14 8.74
CA VAL A 131 31.13 -17.88 8.77
C VAL A 131 31.57 -17.59 10.19
N ILE A 132 32.87 -17.46 10.39
CA ILE A 132 33.48 -17.21 11.71
C ILE A 132 33.61 -15.71 11.94
N SER A 133 33.05 -15.25 13.03
CA SER A 133 33.11 -13.87 13.53
C SER A 133 33.74 -13.81 14.93
N GLY A 134 33.79 -12.62 15.54
CA GLY A 134 34.33 -12.41 16.87
C GLY A 134 35.84 -12.60 16.94
N ASN A 135 36.33 -13.38 17.93
CA ASN A 135 37.73 -13.71 18.03
C ASN A 135 38.15 -14.71 16.95
N ARG A 136 38.94 -14.25 15.99
CA ARG A 136 39.37 -15.00 14.82
C ARG A 136 40.85 -14.80 14.54
N PRO A 137 41.50 -15.70 13.78
CA PRO A 137 42.88 -15.52 13.34
C PRO A 137 43.05 -14.23 12.50
N LYS A 138 44.28 -13.84 12.27
CA LYS A 138 44.58 -12.76 11.32
C LYS A 138 44.24 -13.20 9.90
N ALA A 139 43.97 -12.22 9.02
CA ALA A 139 43.52 -12.47 7.64
C ALA A 139 44.51 -13.35 6.84
N GLU A 140 45.80 -13.21 7.09
CA GLU A 140 46.84 -14.01 6.45
C GLU A 140 46.76 -15.50 6.78
N GLU A 141 46.10 -15.85 7.87
CA GLU A 141 45.94 -17.23 8.32
C GLU A 141 44.67 -17.93 7.79
N TYR A 142 43.74 -17.19 7.18
CA TYR A 142 42.44 -17.72 6.75
C TYR A 142 42.58 -18.92 5.79
N GLN A 143 43.62 -18.92 4.95
CA GLN A 143 43.88 -20.01 4.01
C GLN A 143 44.29 -21.35 4.69
N ASN A 144 44.68 -21.31 5.95
CA ASN A 144 45.05 -22.51 6.71
C ASN A 144 43.84 -23.35 7.15
N TYR A 145 42.63 -22.88 6.94
CA TYR A 145 41.39 -23.53 7.38
C TYR A 145 40.67 -24.26 6.23
N PRO A 146 39.91 -25.35 6.53
CA PRO A 146 39.20 -26.13 5.52
C PRO A 146 38.25 -25.28 4.65
N ASP A 147 37.90 -25.79 3.44
CA ASP A 147 37.09 -25.04 2.46
C ASP A 147 35.67 -24.69 2.93
N PHE A 148 35.13 -25.44 3.88
CA PHE A 148 33.82 -25.17 4.46
C PHE A 148 33.83 -24.05 5.52
N ILE A 149 35.00 -23.56 5.95
CA ILE A 149 35.14 -22.42 6.88
C ILE A 149 35.36 -21.14 6.09
N TRP A 150 34.56 -20.15 6.41
CA TRP A 150 34.64 -18.78 5.90
C TRP A 150 34.80 -17.82 7.06
N PHE A 151 35.27 -16.59 6.79
CA PHE A 151 35.50 -15.59 7.83
C PHE A 151 34.68 -14.34 7.60
N ASP A 152 34.24 -13.71 8.68
CA ASP A 152 33.71 -12.36 8.74
C ASP A 152 34.87 -11.38 8.92
N HIS A 153 35.13 -10.52 7.92
CA HIS A 153 36.17 -9.52 8.02
C HIS A 153 35.60 -8.19 8.52
N GLN A 154 36.17 -7.66 9.61
CA GLN A 154 35.59 -6.52 10.35
C GLN A 154 36.43 -5.23 10.24
N ASN A 155 37.23 -5.07 9.17
CA ASN A 155 38.01 -3.87 8.93
C ASN A 155 37.90 -3.45 7.46
N LEU A 156 37.21 -2.34 7.20
CA LEU A 156 37.02 -1.83 5.82
C LEU A 156 38.34 -1.32 5.21
N GLU A 157 39.30 -0.82 6.03
CA GLU A 157 40.55 -0.25 5.53
C GLU A 157 41.51 -1.32 5.04
N GLU A 158 41.37 -2.55 5.45
CA GLU A 158 42.23 -3.65 5.06
C GLU A 158 41.76 -4.41 3.81
N LEU A 159 40.50 -4.19 3.35
CA LEU A 159 39.89 -4.97 2.26
C LEU A 159 40.71 -5.00 0.96
N ASP A 160 41.42 -3.92 0.65
CA ASP A 160 42.25 -3.83 -0.57
C ASP A 160 43.59 -4.57 -0.46
N ASN A 161 43.97 -5.00 0.76
CA ASN A 161 45.30 -5.52 1.06
C ASN A 161 45.31 -6.98 1.53
N ILE A 162 44.15 -7.64 1.60
CA ILE A 162 44.00 -9.04 2.08
C ILE A 162 43.49 -9.97 0.99
N ASP A 163 43.78 -11.26 1.13
CA ASP A 163 43.16 -12.29 0.30
C ASP A 163 41.71 -12.51 0.69
N LEU A 164 40.78 -12.11 -0.19
CA LEU A 164 39.34 -12.21 0.03
C LEU A 164 38.78 -13.61 -0.24
N SER A 165 39.56 -14.59 -0.70
CA SER A 165 39.03 -15.89 -1.15
C SER A 165 38.34 -16.68 -0.05
N LYS A 166 38.72 -16.49 1.21
CA LYS A 166 38.10 -17.07 2.41
C LYS A 166 37.20 -16.09 3.17
N VAL A 167 37.01 -14.86 2.68
CA VAL A 167 36.10 -13.91 3.30
C VAL A 167 34.68 -14.20 2.84
N GLY A 168 33.82 -14.61 3.77
CA GLY A 168 32.43 -14.97 3.55
C GLY A 168 31.44 -13.84 3.78
N LEU A 169 31.84 -12.87 4.60
CA LEU A 169 31.08 -11.70 5.01
C LEU A 169 32.05 -10.57 5.35
N VAL A 170 31.64 -9.34 5.11
CA VAL A 170 32.28 -8.13 5.67
C VAL A 170 31.26 -7.51 6.62
N SER A 171 31.65 -7.27 7.89
CA SER A 171 30.76 -6.59 8.83
C SER A 171 31.50 -5.59 9.72
N VAL A 172 30.83 -4.47 10.04
CA VAL A 172 31.37 -3.44 10.93
C VAL A 172 30.27 -2.86 11.81
N SER A 173 30.67 -2.20 12.91
CA SER A 173 29.72 -1.52 13.79
C SER A 173 29.06 -0.35 13.08
N PHE A 174 27.72 -0.28 13.09
CA PHE A 174 26.98 0.88 12.61
C PHE A 174 27.32 2.15 13.42
N LYS A 175 27.57 1.97 14.72
CA LYS A 175 27.87 3.07 15.65
C LYS A 175 29.19 3.80 15.32
N ASP A 176 30.07 3.19 14.52
CA ASP A 176 31.31 3.85 14.07
C ASP A 176 31.04 4.87 12.95
N PHE A 177 29.86 4.85 12.35
CA PHE A 177 29.48 5.67 11.20
C PHE A 177 28.31 6.61 11.47
N SER A 178 27.44 6.31 12.44
CA SER A 178 26.26 7.12 12.78
C SER A 178 25.78 6.86 14.20
N VAL A 179 25.26 7.91 14.84
CA VAL A 179 24.55 7.84 16.13
C VAL A 179 23.03 7.74 15.97
N TRP A 180 22.54 7.58 14.75
CA TRP A 180 21.12 7.48 14.47
C TRP A 180 20.48 6.29 15.21
N ASN A 181 19.33 6.54 15.84
CA ASN A 181 18.62 5.57 16.68
C ASN A 181 17.48 4.82 15.95
N GLY A 182 17.35 4.99 14.63
CA GLY A 182 16.31 4.33 13.82
C GLY A 182 14.98 5.09 13.73
N TYR A 183 14.81 6.18 14.47
CA TYR A 183 13.63 7.04 14.38
C TYR A 183 13.92 8.27 13.51
N GLY A 184 12.90 8.71 12.76
CA GLY A 184 13.06 9.81 11.81
C GLY A 184 14.07 9.48 10.69
N ARG A 185 14.95 10.42 10.39
CA ARG A 185 15.97 10.26 9.33
C ARG A 185 17.37 10.53 9.85
N MET A 186 18.36 9.86 9.26
CA MET A 186 19.76 10.21 9.47
C MET A 186 20.01 11.66 9.03
N THR A 187 20.93 12.34 9.69
CA THR A 187 21.47 13.61 9.18
C THR A 187 22.14 13.39 7.82
N ALA A 188 22.27 14.44 7.00
CA ALA A 188 22.97 14.30 5.72
C ALA A 188 24.43 13.84 5.88
N PRO A 189 25.22 14.36 6.85
CA PRO A 189 26.58 13.86 7.10
C PRO A 189 26.61 12.37 7.49
N ASP A 190 25.73 11.93 8.39
CA ASP A 190 25.66 10.51 8.79
C ASP A 190 25.33 9.63 7.59
N PHE A 191 24.31 10.04 6.80
CA PHE A 191 23.92 9.32 5.59
C PHE A 191 25.10 9.15 4.61
N GLU A 192 25.85 10.22 4.35
CA GLU A 192 27.02 10.17 3.47
C GLU A 192 28.11 9.24 4.02
N THR A 193 28.35 9.28 5.35
CA THR A 193 29.36 8.44 6.01
C THR A 193 28.98 6.96 5.92
N VAL A 194 27.73 6.63 6.22
CA VAL A 194 27.19 5.26 6.11
C VAL A 194 27.23 4.79 4.65
N GLN A 195 26.84 5.64 3.70
CA GLN A 195 26.87 5.29 2.26
C GLN A 195 28.29 5.01 1.75
N LYS A 196 29.29 5.78 2.20
CA LYS A 196 30.71 5.55 1.87
C LYS A 196 31.18 4.19 2.38
N ALA A 197 30.82 3.83 3.63
CA ALA A 197 31.16 2.53 4.21
C ALA A 197 30.56 1.37 3.41
N ILE A 198 29.26 1.47 3.03
CA ILE A 198 28.58 0.48 2.20
C ILE A 198 29.27 0.36 0.84
N THR A 199 29.57 1.48 0.18
CA THR A 199 30.21 1.51 -1.14
C THR A 199 31.59 0.84 -1.09
N LYS A 200 32.40 1.13 -0.06
CA LYS A 200 33.71 0.52 0.16
C LYS A 200 33.61 -0.99 0.38
N ALA A 201 32.70 -1.43 1.25
CA ALA A 201 32.45 -2.85 1.48
C ALA A 201 32.05 -3.59 0.20
N LYS A 202 31.11 -3.03 -0.57
CA LYS A 202 30.60 -3.64 -1.81
C LYS A 202 31.67 -3.71 -2.92
N ALA A 203 32.64 -2.83 -2.95
CA ALA A 203 33.76 -2.89 -3.88
C ALA A 203 34.58 -4.18 -3.72
N SER A 204 34.58 -4.81 -2.53
CA SER A 204 35.22 -6.11 -2.29
C SER A 204 34.53 -7.31 -2.98
N GLY A 205 33.31 -7.14 -3.49
CA GLY A 205 32.46 -8.21 -4.03
C GLY A 205 31.98 -9.21 -2.98
N ARG A 206 32.09 -8.89 -1.71
CA ARG A 206 31.62 -9.72 -0.59
C ARG A 206 30.31 -9.18 -0.01
N PRO A 207 29.42 -10.05 0.53
CA PRO A 207 28.23 -9.60 1.22
C PRO A 207 28.59 -8.72 2.42
N PHE A 208 27.76 -7.69 2.67
CA PHE A 208 28.01 -6.71 3.71
C PHE A 208 26.88 -6.66 4.74
N ARG A 209 27.26 -6.50 6.02
CA ARG A 209 26.36 -6.31 7.16
C ARG A 209 26.87 -5.18 8.06
N PHE A 210 25.98 -4.38 8.58
CA PHE A 210 26.23 -3.64 9.82
C PHE A 210 25.70 -4.44 11.02
N TRP A 211 26.48 -4.52 12.10
CA TRP A 211 25.98 -4.91 13.41
C TRP A 211 25.75 -3.66 14.28
N ALA A 212 25.11 -3.81 15.48
CA ALA A 212 24.69 -2.71 16.36
C ALA A 212 23.84 -1.63 15.64
N THR A 213 23.06 -2.05 14.64
CA THR A 213 22.07 -1.18 13.97
C THR A 213 20.87 -0.93 14.88
N PRO A 214 20.17 0.21 14.69
CA PRO A 214 18.83 0.34 15.27
C PRO A 214 17.89 -0.74 14.72
N ASP A 215 17.11 -1.36 15.61
CA ASP A 215 16.21 -2.47 15.27
C ASP A 215 14.78 -1.97 15.09
N THR A 216 14.52 -1.34 13.95
CA THR A 216 13.23 -0.74 13.59
C THR A 216 12.93 -0.94 12.11
N LYS A 217 11.64 -0.99 11.72
CA LYS A 217 11.20 -1.04 10.32
C LYS A 217 11.87 0.05 9.46
N THR A 218 11.99 1.26 10.02
CA THR A 218 12.64 2.39 9.33
C THR A 218 14.11 2.14 9.05
N ALA A 219 14.85 1.58 10.03
CA ALA A 219 16.26 1.26 9.88
C ALA A 219 16.47 0.12 8.87
N TRP A 220 15.69 -0.96 8.98
CA TRP A 220 15.77 -2.08 8.04
C TRP A 220 15.54 -1.62 6.59
N ALA A 221 14.44 -0.90 6.33
CA ALA A 221 14.15 -0.40 4.99
C ALA A 221 15.23 0.55 4.47
N ARG A 222 15.74 1.45 5.34
CA ARG A 222 16.75 2.43 4.95
C ARG A 222 18.06 1.77 4.57
N LEU A 223 18.58 0.89 5.44
CA LEU A 223 19.85 0.20 5.21
C LEU A 223 19.78 -0.74 4.00
N ALA A 224 18.67 -1.46 3.82
CA ALA A 224 18.43 -2.28 2.65
C ALA A 224 18.49 -1.47 1.34
N LYS A 225 17.82 -0.31 1.30
CA LYS A 225 17.81 0.58 0.13
C LYS A 225 19.17 1.25 -0.13
N MET A 226 19.96 1.45 0.91
CA MET A 226 21.36 1.91 0.77
C MET A 226 22.28 0.81 0.25
N GLY A 227 21.84 -0.46 0.21
CA GLY A 227 22.54 -1.57 -0.40
C GLY A 227 23.24 -2.52 0.59
N VAL A 228 22.84 -2.53 1.87
CA VAL A 228 23.29 -3.54 2.84
C VAL A 228 22.72 -4.90 2.45
N ASP A 229 23.56 -5.94 2.43
CA ASP A 229 23.15 -7.28 1.97
C ASP A 229 22.43 -8.09 3.06
N PHE A 230 22.88 -7.96 4.32
CA PHE A 230 22.23 -8.62 5.45
C PHE A 230 21.70 -7.59 6.46
N ILE A 231 20.39 -7.56 6.64
CA ILE A 231 19.73 -6.71 7.63
C ILE A 231 19.78 -7.37 8.99
N ASN A 232 20.49 -6.72 9.90
CA ASN A 232 20.69 -7.18 11.28
C ASN A 232 19.48 -6.87 12.15
N THR A 233 19.00 -7.86 12.93
CA THR A 233 17.84 -7.71 13.79
C THR A 233 17.82 -8.72 14.93
N ASP A 234 17.23 -8.31 16.06
CA ASP A 234 16.87 -9.20 17.18
C ASP A 234 15.45 -9.77 17.03
N ASP A 235 14.63 -9.25 16.08
CA ASP A 235 13.30 -9.76 15.72
C ASP A 235 13.25 -10.25 14.25
N PRO A 236 13.79 -11.45 13.98
CA PRO A 236 13.87 -11.97 12.62
C PRO A 236 12.51 -12.23 11.98
N ALA A 237 11.47 -12.57 12.75
CA ALA A 237 10.14 -12.82 12.22
C ALA A 237 9.51 -11.54 11.64
N LEU A 238 9.51 -10.46 12.43
CA LEU A 238 8.98 -9.17 12.00
C LEU A 238 9.80 -8.58 10.84
N ALA A 239 11.14 -8.69 10.92
CA ALA A 239 12.00 -8.17 9.87
C ALA A 239 11.80 -8.90 8.53
N VAL A 240 11.74 -10.24 8.52
CA VAL A 240 11.48 -11.01 7.29
C VAL A 240 10.12 -10.68 6.70
N GLN A 241 9.07 -10.63 7.54
CA GLN A 241 7.73 -10.27 7.08
C GLN A 241 7.68 -8.86 6.46
N TYR A 242 8.29 -7.89 7.12
CA TYR A 242 8.32 -6.51 6.65
C TYR A 242 9.15 -6.35 5.37
N MET A 243 10.37 -6.91 5.36
CA MET A 243 11.28 -6.82 4.21
C MET A 243 10.71 -7.54 2.97
N GLY A 244 10.00 -8.66 3.17
CA GLY A 244 9.32 -9.39 2.09
C GLY A 244 8.22 -8.59 1.40
N LYS A 245 7.66 -7.57 2.06
CA LYS A 245 6.64 -6.69 1.50
C LYS A 245 7.19 -5.37 0.96
N LEU A 246 8.45 -5.02 1.27
CA LEU A 246 9.01 -3.68 1.04
C LEU A 246 8.92 -3.24 -0.43
N ASP A 247 9.25 -4.11 -1.38
CA ASP A 247 9.20 -3.77 -2.80
C ASP A 247 7.76 -3.73 -3.32
N GLY A 248 6.90 -4.63 -2.86
CA GLY A 248 5.47 -4.63 -3.17
C GLY A 248 4.74 -3.39 -2.65
N ASN A 249 5.22 -2.84 -1.53
CA ASN A 249 4.71 -1.61 -0.93
C ASN A 249 5.41 -0.34 -1.45
N THR A 250 6.17 -0.44 -2.52
CA THR A 250 6.87 0.68 -3.16
C THR A 250 6.27 0.95 -4.51
N PHE A 251 5.94 2.21 -4.79
CA PHE A 251 5.52 2.69 -6.10
C PHE A 251 6.43 3.82 -6.59
N GLN A 252 6.71 3.85 -7.88
CA GLN A 252 7.42 4.96 -8.54
C GLN A 252 6.70 5.36 -9.82
N LEU A 253 6.31 6.62 -9.90
CA LEU A 253 5.77 7.19 -11.13
C LEU A 253 6.93 7.59 -12.07
N LYS A 254 7.02 6.95 -13.22
CA LYS A 254 8.09 7.22 -14.18
C LYS A 254 7.98 8.61 -14.83
N ASN A 255 6.78 8.98 -15.27
CA ASN A 255 6.51 10.24 -15.96
C ASN A 255 5.49 11.05 -15.17
N GLU A 256 5.74 12.34 -15.03
CA GLU A 256 4.79 13.24 -14.40
C GLU A 256 3.46 13.30 -15.16
N ILE A 257 2.37 13.41 -14.41
CA ILE A 257 1.04 13.65 -14.92
C ILE A 257 0.75 15.16 -14.81
N ALA A 258 0.25 15.73 -15.90
CA ALA A 258 -0.13 17.14 -15.92
C ALA A 258 -1.26 17.41 -14.93
N VAL A 259 -1.15 18.48 -14.16
CA VAL A 259 -2.16 18.96 -13.23
C VAL A 259 -2.82 20.21 -13.78
N TYR A 260 -4.09 20.42 -13.42
CA TYR A 260 -4.79 21.66 -13.72
C TYR A 260 -4.60 22.65 -12.55
N GLU A 261 -4.25 23.90 -12.87
CA GLU A 261 -4.12 24.98 -11.88
C GLU A 261 -5.42 25.79 -11.83
N PRO A 262 -6.16 25.79 -10.69
CA PRO A 262 -7.43 26.51 -10.54
C PRO A 262 -7.27 28.01 -10.67
N LYS A 263 -8.16 28.69 -11.42
CA LYS A 263 -8.06 30.13 -11.73
C LYS A 263 -8.74 31.04 -10.72
N TYR A 264 -9.74 30.53 -9.97
CA TYR A 264 -10.51 31.28 -8.96
C TYR A 264 -11.17 32.56 -9.52
N SER A 265 -11.69 32.51 -10.75
CA SER A 265 -12.30 33.65 -11.42
C SER A 265 -13.80 33.81 -11.16
N TYR A 266 -14.41 32.95 -10.36
CA TYR A 266 -15.83 33.00 -9.98
C TYR A 266 -16.11 34.03 -8.86
N ASN A 267 -17.38 34.45 -8.73
CA ASN A 267 -17.82 35.22 -7.58
C ASN A 267 -18.20 34.28 -6.40
N PRO A 268 -17.48 34.31 -5.26
CA PRO A 268 -17.72 33.41 -4.13
C PRO A 268 -19.14 33.49 -3.54
N GLN A 269 -19.81 34.64 -3.67
CA GLN A 269 -21.13 34.90 -3.09
C GLN A 269 -22.27 34.69 -4.10
N SER A 270 -22.00 34.34 -5.35
CA SER A 270 -23.06 34.05 -6.31
C SER A 270 -23.67 32.67 -6.05
N LYS A 271 -24.98 32.57 -6.24
CA LYS A 271 -25.67 31.27 -6.15
C LYS A 271 -25.17 30.36 -7.27
N PRO A 272 -24.64 29.15 -6.97
CA PRO A 272 -24.24 28.21 -8.01
C PRO A 272 -25.45 27.71 -8.77
N LYS A 273 -25.28 27.58 -10.10
CA LYS A 273 -26.26 26.97 -11.00
C LYS A 273 -26.15 25.45 -10.94
N ASN A 274 -24.94 24.93 -10.89
CA ASN A 274 -24.65 23.51 -11.01
C ASN A 274 -23.88 23.02 -9.76
N VAL A 275 -23.98 21.73 -9.47
CA VAL A 275 -23.22 21.06 -8.42
C VAL A 275 -22.59 19.77 -8.94
N ILE A 276 -21.31 19.59 -8.64
CA ILE A 276 -20.58 18.34 -8.87
C ILE A 276 -20.09 17.83 -7.50
N VAL A 277 -20.46 16.61 -7.15
CA VAL A 277 -19.95 15.91 -5.94
C VAL A 277 -19.05 14.79 -6.40
N MET A 278 -17.79 14.83 -6.02
CA MET A 278 -16.78 13.85 -6.39
C MET A 278 -16.35 13.08 -5.15
N ILE A 279 -16.51 11.77 -5.16
CA ILE A 279 -16.22 10.87 -4.03
C ILE A 279 -15.09 9.93 -4.45
N GLY A 280 -13.94 10.03 -3.80
CA GLY A 280 -12.91 9.00 -3.87
C GLY A 280 -13.18 7.99 -2.76
N ASP A 281 -13.65 6.79 -3.09
CA ASP A 281 -13.93 5.76 -2.11
C ASP A 281 -12.65 5.34 -1.39
N GLY A 282 -12.67 5.32 -0.05
CA GLY A 282 -11.53 4.97 0.77
C GLY A 282 -10.38 6.00 0.80
N ASN A 283 -10.62 7.24 0.33
CA ASN A 283 -9.59 8.23 0.01
C ASN A 283 -9.28 9.20 1.16
N GLY A 284 -8.43 8.80 2.09
CA GLY A 284 -7.92 9.67 3.16
C GLY A 284 -6.77 10.60 2.71
N LEU A 285 -6.28 11.41 3.65
CA LEU A 285 -5.16 12.33 3.40
C LEU A 285 -3.87 11.62 2.98
N ALA A 286 -3.63 10.42 3.49
CA ALA A 286 -2.42 9.66 3.15
C ALA A 286 -2.46 9.15 1.70
N GLN A 287 -3.63 8.72 1.22
CA GLN A 287 -3.85 8.29 -0.16
C GLN A 287 -3.61 9.46 -1.13
N ILE A 288 -4.19 10.64 -0.85
CA ILE A 288 -3.97 11.87 -1.63
C ILE A 288 -2.49 12.28 -1.60
N THR A 289 -1.87 12.28 -0.41
CA THR A 289 -0.46 12.67 -0.24
C THR A 289 0.47 11.73 -0.99
N SER A 290 0.16 10.43 -1.03
CA SER A 290 0.96 9.43 -1.76
C SER A 290 0.98 9.70 -3.27
N ALA A 291 -0.17 9.99 -3.85
CA ALA A 291 -0.30 10.37 -5.26
C ALA A 291 0.43 11.71 -5.54
N MET A 292 0.33 12.67 -4.62
CA MET A 292 1.05 13.94 -4.72
C MET A 292 2.58 13.72 -4.72
N ILE A 293 3.11 12.89 -3.82
CA ILE A 293 4.55 12.55 -3.79
C ILE A 293 4.96 11.86 -5.09
N ALA A 294 4.18 10.88 -5.54
CA ALA A 294 4.43 10.16 -6.79
C ALA A 294 4.51 11.12 -7.98
N ASN A 295 3.65 12.14 -8.01
CA ASN A 295 3.63 13.18 -9.03
C ASN A 295 4.50 14.40 -8.66
N ARG A 296 5.60 14.18 -7.94
CA ARG A 296 6.62 15.17 -7.57
C ARG A 296 6.09 16.42 -6.88
N GLY A 297 5.13 16.22 -5.98
CA GLY A 297 4.53 17.29 -5.16
C GLY A 297 3.34 17.99 -5.79
N ARG A 298 2.78 17.49 -6.90
CA ARG A 298 1.73 18.17 -7.67
C ARG A 298 0.49 17.31 -7.85
N LEU A 299 -0.67 17.84 -7.47
CA LEU A 299 -2.02 17.36 -7.81
C LEU A 299 -2.94 18.56 -8.03
N THR A 300 -3.99 18.41 -8.80
CA THR A 300 -5.03 19.42 -8.97
C THR A 300 -5.74 19.68 -7.64
N VAL A 301 -6.15 18.63 -6.93
CA VAL A 301 -6.83 18.74 -5.63
C VAL A 301 -5.97 19.45 -4.58
N ALA A 302 -4.66 19.26 -4.61
CA ALA A 302 -3.73 19.92 -3.68
C ALA A 302 -3.56 21.43 -3.93
N GLY A 303 -4.00 21.94 -5.09
CA GLY A 303 -4.05 23.37 -5.41
C GLY A 303 -5.31 24.08 -4.90
N LEU A 304 -6.27 23.36 -4.31
CA LEU A 304 -7.53 23.91 -3.83
C LEU A 304 -7.35 24.59 -2.46
N LYS A 305 -8.06 25.69 -2.23
CA LYS A 305 -7.89 26.56 -1.04
C LYS A 305 -8.94 26.35 0.04
N ASN A 306 -10.15 25.90 -0.33
CA ASN A 306 -11.22 25.65 0.63
C ASN A 306 -11.18 24.20 1.06
N ILE A 307 -10.89 23.98 2.34
CA ILE A 307 -10.61 22.65 2.90
C ILE A 307 -11.41 22.45 4.18
N GLY A 308 -12.11 21.33 4.28
CA GLY A 308 -12.76 20.82 5.47
C GLY A 308 -12.24 19.44 5.86
N LEU A 309 -12.60 19.01 7.06
CA LEU A 309 -12.40 17.64 7.55
C LEU A 309 -13.76 17.07 7.94
N VAL A 310 -14.04 15.86 7.50
CA VAL A 310 -15.35 15.22 7.62
C VAL A 310 -15.25 14.00 8.53
N LYS A 311 -16.13 13.94 9.53
CA LYS A 311 -16.31 12.77 10.39
C LYS A 311 -17.22 11.78 9.70
N THR A 312 -16.81 10.51 9.66
CA THR A 312 -17.41 9.49 8.77
C THR A 312 -18.26 8.45 9.47
N ALA A 313 -18.24 8.35 10.81
CA ALA A 313 -18.95 7.32 11.56
C ALA A 313 -20.38 7.07 11.03
N SER A 314 -20.79 5.82 10.93
CA SER A 314 -22.18 5.43 10.63
C SER A 314 -23.10 5.64 11.86
N PHE A 315 -24.33 5.21 11.78
CA PHE A 315 -25.24 5.29 12.94
C PHE A 315 -24.91 4.25 14.00
N ASP A 316 -24.53 3.07 13.60
CA ASP A 316 -24.34 1.89 14.46
C ASP A 316 -22.87 1.56 14.77
N ASP A 317 -21.90 2.17 14.05
CA ASP A 317 -20.48 1.90 14.26
C ASP A 317 -19.62 3.15 14.09
N LEU A 318 -18.46 3.17 14.78
CA LEU A 318 -17.41 4.18 14.59
C LEU A 318 -16.82 4.07 13.18
N ILE A 319 -16.69 2.87 12.66
CA ILE A 319 -16.15 2.57 11.33
C ILE A 319 -17.32 2.42 10.35
N THR A 320 -17.45 3.37 9.45
CA THR A 320 -18.49 3.33 8.40
C THR A 320 -18.08 2.40 7.25
N ASP A 321 -19.06 1.86 6.55
CA ASP A 321 -18.87 1.35 5.19
C ASP A 321 -19.30 2.38 4.13
N SER A 322 -19.00 2.09 2.86
CA SER A 322 -19.33 3.00 1.74
C SER A 322 -20.85 3.24 1.62
N ALA A 323 -21.70 2.26 1.96
CA ALA A 323 -23.15 2.39 1.89
C ALA A 323 -23.67 3.46 2.88
N ALA A 324 -23.25 3.39 4.14
CA ALA A 324 -23.65 4.35 5.17
C ALA A 324 -22.96 5.71 4.97
N GLY A 325 -21.69 5.72 4.60
CA GLY A 325 -20.92 6.94 4.32
C GLY A 325 -21.53 7.76 3.18
N ALA A 326 -21.80 7.11 2.03
CA ALA A 326 -22.45 7.76 0.89
C ALA A 326 -23.90 8.14 1.17
N THR A 327 -24.68 7.31 1.88
CA THR A 327 -26.06 7.65 2.29
C THR A 327 -26.07 8.92 3.15
N ALA A 328 -25.13 9.09 4.07
CA ALA A 328 -25.04 10.29 4.89
C ALA A 328 -24.82 11.56 4.04
N MET A 329 -23.96 11.48 3.01
CA MET A 329 -23.71 12.59 2.08
C MET A 329 -24.89 12.83 1.13
N ALA A 330 -25.57 11.76 0.67
CA ALA A 330 -26.67 11.85 -0.28
C ALA A 330 -27.99 12.33 0.33
N THR A 331 -28.21 12.08 1.65
CA THR A 331 -29.51 12.30 2.31
C THR A 331 -29.47 13.24 3.52
N GLY A 332 -28.27 13.52 4.05
CA GLY A 332 -28.11 14.31 5.27
C GLY A 332 -28.50 13.56 6.54
N ASN A 333 -28.58 12.23 6.51
CA ASN A 333 -28.95 11.39 7.64
C ASN A 333 -27.94 10.24 7.81
N LYS A 334 -27.63 9.92 9.08
CA LYS A 334 -26.86 8.71 9.40
C LYS A 334 -27.74 7.48 9.20
N THR A 335 -27.13 6.39 8.75
CA THR A 335 -27.76 5.07 8.67
C THR A 335 -26.83 3.98 9.19
N ASN A 336 -27.34 2.76 9.34
CA ASN A 336 -26.55 1.60 9.71
C ASN A 336 -25.59 1.21 8.58
N ASN A 337 -24.47 0.63 8.92
CA ASN A 337 -23.59 0.03 7.92
C ASN A 337 -24.39 -0.93 7.04
N ARG A 338 -24.03 -1.02 5.75
CA ARG A 338 -24.65 -1.80 4.68
C ARG A 338 -26.00 -1.29 4.18
N ALA A 339 -26.61 -0.29 4.84
CA ALA A 339 -27.89 0.28 4.42
C ALA A 339 -27.70 1.46 3.44
N ILE A 340 -28.54 1.52 2.42
CA ILE A 340 -28.51 2.48 1.31
C ILE A 340 -29.80 3.27 1.26
N GLY A 341 -29.75 4.61 1.39
CA GLY A 341 -30.89 5.51 1.21
C GLY A 341 -32.06 5.28 2.19
N VAL A 342 -31.84 4.52 3.24
CA VAL A 342 -32.81 4.30 4.32
C VAL A 342 -32.23 4.73 5.65
N GLY A 343 -33.08 5.15 6.58
CA GLY A 343 -32.67 5.47 7.94
C GLY A 343 -32.48 4.22 8.81
N PRO A 344 -32.02 4.40 10.08
CA PRO A 344 -31.70 3.27 10.97
C PRO A 344 -32.83 2.32 11.25
N LYS A 345 -34.08 2.72 11.02
CA LYS A 345 -35.29 1.90 11.20
C LYS A 345 -35.90 1.42 9.88
N GLY A 346 -35.18 1.62 8.75
CA GLY A 346 -35.65 1.25 7.42
C GLY A 346 -36.57 2.29 6.76
N GLU A 347 -36.72 3.50 7.34
CA GLU A 347 -37.47 4.59 6.71
C GLU A 347 -36.74 5.10 5.45
N ILE A 348 -37.50 5.34 4.37
CA ILE A 348 -36.98 5.87 3.12
C ILE A 348 -36.52 7.31 3.31
N LEU A 349 -35.28 7.61 2.91
CA LEU A 349 -34.66 8.94 2.98
C LEU A 349 -34.65 9.57 1.59
N THR A 350 -35.04 10.84 1.50
CA THR A 350 -34.96 11.57 0.23
C THR A 350 -33.51 11.98 -0.06
N ASN A 351 -33.01 11.69 -1.23
CA ASN A 351 -31.63 11.96 -1.63
C ASN A 351 -31.48 13.21 -2.52
N LEU A 352 -30.23 13.63 -2.80
CA LEU A 352 -29.92 14.80 -3.60
C LEU A 352 -30.42 14.69 -5.06
N VAL A 353 -30.39 13.51 -5.67
CA VAL A 353 -30.91 13.31 -7.05
C VAL A 353 -32.41 13.56 -7.08
N ASP A 354 -33.18 13.03 -6.13
CA ASP A 354 -34.63 13.26 -6.04
C ASP A 354 -34.96 14.76 -5.88
N ILE A 355 -34.28 15.42 -4.92
CA ILE A 355 -34.53 16.84 -4.62
C ILE A 355 -34.17 17.72 -5.81
N THR A 356 -33.00 17.52 -6.40
CA THR A 356 -32.54 18.37 -7.51
C THR A 356 -33.37 18.13 -8.77
N ASN A 357 -33.74 16.87 -9.07
CA ASN A 357 -34.64 16.58 -10.19
C ASN A 357 -36.01 17.24 -10.04
N GLN A 358 -36.63 17.17 -8.85
CA GLN A 358 -37.90 17.87 -8.55
C GLN A 358 -37.80 19.40 -8.72
N LYS A 359 -36.59 19.95 -8.62
CA LYS A 359 -36.30 21.37 -8.85
C LYS A 359 -35.89 21.67 -10.30
N GLY A 360 -36.00 20.70 -11.19
CA GLY A 360 -35.75 20.84 -12.62
C GLY A 360 -34.30 20.75 -13.06
N PHE A 361 -33.42 20.21 -12.21
CA PHE A 361 -32.04 19.91 -12.58
C PHE A 361 -32.00 18.67 -13.49
N ASN A 362 -31.01 18.63 -14.38
CA ASN A 362 -30.56 17.37 -14.95
C ASN A 362 -29.71 16.63 -13.90
N THR A 363 -29.81 15.29 -13.83
CA THR A 363 -29.13 14.48 -12.84
C THR A 363 -28.32 13.37 -13.48
N ALA A 364 -27.08 13.19 -13.05
CA ALA A 364 -26.21 12.19 -13.62
C ALA A 364 -25.28 11.56 -12.57
N ILE A 365 -24.87 10.30 -12.82
CA ILE A 365 -23.91 9.57 -12.01
C ILE A 365 -22.83 8.99 -12.90
N ILE A 366 -21.56 9.18 -12.49
CA ILE A 366 -20.38 8.53 -13.09
C ILE A 366 -19.70 7.72 -11.99
N SER A 367 -19.33 6.48 -12.26
CA SER A 367 -18.61 5.65 -11.30
C SER A 367 -17.65 4.69 -11.98
N THR A 368 -16.54 4.39 -11.31
CA THR A 368 -15.65 3.28 -11.67
C THR A 368 -16.08 1.95 -11.03
N ASP A 369 -17.15 1.94 -10.22
CA ASP A 369 -17.87 0.72 -9.81
C ASP A 369 -19.01 0.37 -10.79
N ALA A 370 -19.79 -0.65 -10.46
CA ALA A 370 -21.09 -0.87 -11.07
C ALA A 370 -22.06 0.24 -10.67
N ILE A 371 -23.03 0.59 -11.53
CA ILE A 371 -24.05 1.58 -11.16
C ILE A 371 -24.85 1.18 -9.92
N TYR A 372 -24.99 -0.13 -9.66
CA TYR A 372 -25.59 -0.70 -8.45
C TYR A 372 -24.56 -0.92 -7.32
N GLY A 373 -23.34 -0.36 -7.39
CA GLY A 373 -22.41 -0.29 -6.27
C GLY A 373 -22.97 0.55 -5.12
N ALA A 374 -22.36 0.43 -3.93
CA ALA A 374 -22.88 1.07 -2.72
C ALA A 374 -22.95 2.59 -2.83
N THR A 375 -21.86 3.24 -3.23
CA THR A 375 -21.77 4.70 -3.31
C THR A 375 -22.71 5.30 -4.36
N PRO A 376 -22.73 4.85 -5.64
CA PRO A 376 -23.67 5.39 -6.61
C PRO A 376 -25.13 5.12 -6.21
N SER A 377 -25.43 3.94 -5.65
CA SER A 377 -26.79 3.58 -5.24
C SER A 377 -27.35 4.46 -4.13
N ALA A 378 -26.51 5.00 -3.24
CA ALA A 378 -26.96 5.92 -2.19
C ALA A 378 -27.64 7.20 -2.72
N PHE A 379 -27.43 7.54 -3.98
CA PHE A 379 -28.03 8.70 -4.64
C PHE A 379 -29.34 8.41 -5.36
N PHE A 380 -29.80 7.15 -5.41
CA PHE A 380 -31.08 6.81 -6.08
C PHE A 380 -31.85 5.64 -5.46
N ALA A 381 -31.23 4.81 -4.62
CA ALA A 381 -31.85 3.56 -4.14
C ALA A 381 -32.19 3.60 -2.64
N HIS A 382 -33.03 2.63 -2.20
CA HIS A 382 -33.51 2.52 -0.82
C HIS A 382 -33.54 1.05 -0.38
N GLN A 383 -32.40 0.51 0.03
CA GLN A 383 -32.23 -0.89 0.42
C GLN A 383 -31.56 -0.99 1.81
N VAL A 384 -32.04 -1.92 2.64
CA VAL A 384 -31.43 -2.19 3.96
C VAL A 384 -30.12 -2.97 3.86
N GLU A 385 -29.79 -3.47 2.67
CA GLU A 385 -28.61 -4.31 2.42
C GLU A 385 -27.99 -3.98 1.05
N ARG A 386 -26.72 -3.52 1.04
CA ARG A 386 -25.98 -3.11 -0.16
C ARG A 386 -25.75 -4.22 -1.18
N ASP A 387 -25.78 -5.49 -0.77
CA ASP A 387 -25.59 -6.63 -1.66
C ASP A 387 -26.90 -7.09 -2.32
N ASN A 388 -28.03 -6.44 -2.04
CA ASN A 388 -29.30 -6.69 -2.70
C ASN A 388 -29.32 -6.10 -4.13
N THR A 389 -28.49 -6.64 -5.02
CA THR A 389 -28.33 -6.16 -6.41
C THR A 389 -29.68 -6.07 -7.14
N GLU A 390 -30.56 -7.04 -6.97
CA GLU A 390 -31.89 -7.04 -7.61
C GLU A 390 -32.73 -5.84 -7.16
N GLY A 391 -32.75 -5.57 -5.84
CA GLY A 391 -33.45 -4.42 -5.27
C GLY A 391 -32.84 -3.09 -5.74
N LEU A 392 -31.50 -2.97 -5.76
CA LEU A 392 -30.81 -1.76 -6.21
C LEU A 392 -31.08 -1.47 -7.69
N VAL A 393 -31.05 -2.48 -8.54
CA VAL A 393 -31.38 -2.34 -9.98
C VAL A 393 -32.86 -1.98 -10.19
N ALA A 394 -33.76 -2.58 -9.39
CA ALA A 394 -35.17 -2.23 -9.43
C ALA A 394 -35.44 -0.78 -8.99
N ASP A 395 -34.67 -0.25 -8.02
CA ASP A 395 -34.78 1.15 -7.60
C ASP A 395 -34.17 2.10 -8.66
N LEU A 396 -33.05 1.73 -9.31
CA LEU A 396 -32.49 2.47 -10.43
C LEU A 396 -33.53 2.69 -11.53
N THR A 397 -34.28 1.67 -11.90
CA THR A 397 -35.31 1.77 -12.95
C THR A 397 -36.48 2.69 -12.60
N LYS A 398 -36.65 3.06 -11.33
CA LYS A 398 -37.67 4.01 -10.84
C LYS A 398 -37.09 5.39 -10.54
N SER A 399 -35.76 5.52 -10.53
CA SER A 399 -35.09 6.77 -10.20
C SER A 399 -35.31 7.84 -11.27
N PRO A 400 -35.28 9.13 -10.90
CA PRO A 400 -35.39 10.24 -11.86
C PRO A 400 -34.03 10.58 -12.54
N LEU A 401 -33.10 9.65 -12.56
CA LEU A 401 -31.77 9.85 -13.12
C LEU A 401 -31.84 10.01 -14.66
N ASP A 402 -31.25 11.08 -15.20
CA ASP A 402 -31.24 11.30 -16.64
C ASP A 402 -30.24 10.40 -17.37
N PHE A 403 -29.02 10.22 -16.80
CA PHE A 403 -28.08 9.26 -17.34
C PHE A 403 -27.05 8.80 -16.31
N PHE A 404 -26.37 7.70 -16.63
CA PHE A 404 -25.19 7.27 -15.90
C PHE A 404 -24.08 6.77 -16.83
N MET A 405 -22.82 6.86 -16.36
CA MET A 405 -21.65 6.24 -16.98
C MET A 405 -20.93 5.40 -15.92
N ALA A 406 -21.06 4.08 -15.96
CA ALA A 406 -20.53 3.19 -14.93
C ALA A 406 -20.35 1.75 -15.44
N GLY A 407 -19.84 0.86 -14.59
CA GLY A 407 -19.97 -0.58 -14.81
C GLY A 407 -21.40 -1.07 -14.63
N GLY A 408 -21.64 -2.38 -14.74
CA GLY A 408 -22.95 -2.99 -14.50
C GLY A 408 -23.67 -3.46 -15.76
N GLN A 409 -22.96 -3.61 -16.88
CA GLN A 409 -23.55 -4.11 -18.14
C GLN A 409 -24.14 -5.50 -18.00
N ASN A 410 -23.66 -6.31 -17.05
CA ASN A 410 -24.24 -7.61 -16.71
C ASN A 410 -25.71 -7.56 -16.25
N GLN A 411 -26.23 -6.38 -15.86
CA GLN A 411 -27.63 -6.12 -15.53
C GLN A 411 -28.41 -5.38 -16.63
N GLU A 412 -27.80 -5.20 -17.82
CA GLU A 412 -28.37 -4.45 -18.93
C GLU A 412 -29.78 -4.94 -19.30
N SER A 413 -30.05 -6.24 -19.26
CA SER A 413 -31.35 -6.81 -19.61
C SER A 413 -32.52 -6.23 -18.78
N THR A 414 -32.25 -5.87 -17.52
CA THR A 414 -33.25 -5.25 -16.64
C THR A 414 -33.25 -3.73 -16.78
N ILE A 415 -32.07 -3.11 -16.84
CA ILE A 415 -31.88 -1.65 -16.89
C ILE A 415 -32.39 -1.08 -18.22
N SER A 416 -32.22 -1.79 -19.34
CA SER A 416 -32.65 -1.34 -20.68
C SER A 416 -34.17 -1.22 -20.86
N ASN A 417 -34.97 -1.72 -19.93
CA ASN A 417 -36.41 -1.47 -19.92
C ASN A 417 -36.76 0.01 -19.71
N ILE A 418 -35.86 0.78 -19.10
CA ILE A 418 -36.06 2.21 -18.80
C ILE A 418 -34.94 3.05 -19.40
N PHE A 419 -33.67 2.63 -19.26
CA PHE A 419 -32.51 3.37 -19.74
C PHE A 419 -32.11 2.90 -21.14
N LYS A 420 -32.06 3.81 -22.09
CA LYS A 420 -31.53 3.51 -23.43
C LYS A 420 -30.02 3.31 -23.36
N THR A 421 -29.53 2.15 -23.75
CA THR A 421 -28.08 1.89 -23.85
C THR A 421 -27.48 2.61 -25.04
N ILE A 422 -26.42 3.37 -24.81
CA ILE A 422 -25.63 4.06 -25.86
C ILE A 422 -24.15 3.75 -25.57
N SER A 423 -23.35 3.55 -26.63
CA SER A 423 -21.90 3.39 -26.47
C SER A 423 -21.25 4.71 -26.02
N PHE A 424 -20.12 4.62 -25.32
CA PHE A 424 -19.39 5.80 -24.84
C PHE A 424 -19.07 6.79 -25.99
N ASP A 425 -18.61 6.30 -27.13
CA ASP A 425 -18.24 7.15 -28.27
C ASP A 425 -19.47 7.89 -28.89
N ALA A 426 -20.61 7.22 -28.90
CA ALA A 426 -21.85 7.76 -29.49
C ALA A 426 -22.65 8.67 -28.53
N PHE A 427 -22.25 8.79 -27.26
CA PHE A 427 -22.94 9.63 -26.29
C PHE A 427 -22.59 11.11 -26.52
N GLU A 428 -23.44 11.82 -27.26
CA GLU A 428 -23.31 13.27 -27.55
C GLU A 428 -24.45 14.09 -26.94
N ASP A 429 -25.57 13.45 -26.58
CA ASP A 429 -26.73 14.06 -25.96
C ASP A 429 -27.65 13.02 -25.33
N PHE A 430 -28.60 13.46 -24.49
CA PHE A 430 -29.67 12.63 -23.94
C PHE A 430 -31.03 13.33 -24.04
N SER A 431 -32.05 12.54 -24.34
CA SER A 431 -33.45 13.00 -24.41
C SER A 431 -34.38 12.20 -23.48
N GLY A 432 -33.85 11.32 -22.68
CA GLY A 432 -34.48 10.47 -21.68
C GLY A 432 -33.44 9.62 -20.95
N PRO A 433 -33.84 8.74 -20.02
CA PRO A 433 -32.93 7.94 -19.27
C PRO A 433 -31.93 7.16 -20.15
N THR A 434 -30.65 7.38 -19.94
CA THR A 434 -29.59 6.86 -20.80
C THR A 434 -28.50 6.13 -19.98
N ALA A 435 -28.13 4.93 -20.41
CA ALA A 435 -27.07 4.10 -19.84
C ALA A 435 -25.84 4.09 -20.77
N VAL A 436 -24.68 4.40 -20.20
CA VAL A 436 -23.37 4.23 -20.85
C VAL A 436 -22.54 3.30 -20.00
N TYR A 437 -22.31 2.09 -20.48
CA TYR A 437 -21.52 1.12 -19.74
C TYR A 437 -20.03 1.26 -20.05
N LEU A 438 -19.22 1.37 -18.97
CA LEU A 438 -17.76 1.46 -19.01
C LEU A 438 -17.11 0.12 -18.63
N GLY A 439 -17.90 -0.87 -18.24
CA GLY A 439 -17.45 -2.21 -17.86
C GLY A 439 -18.60 -3.18 -17.63
N GLU A 440 -18.32 -4.47 -17.70
CA GLU A 440 -19.33 -5.53 -17.56
C GLU A 440 -19.89 -5.59 -16.12
N ASN A 441 -19.01 -5.72 -15.12
CA ASN A 441 -19.36 -5.61 -13.69
C ASN A 441 -18.92 -4.25 -13.18
N LYS A 442 -17.65 -4.12 -12.78
CA LYS A 442 -16.96 -2.87 -12.47
C LYS A 442 -16.21 -2.38 -13.71
N VAL A 443 -15.87 -1.10 -13.74
CA VAL A 443 -14.90 -0.59 -14.71
C VAL A 443 -13.53 -1.20 -14.38
N PRO A 444 -12.69 -1.61 -15.35
CA PRO A 444 -11.36 -2.14 -15.05
C PRO A 444 -10.55 -1.19 -14.15
N SER A 445 -9.74 -1.71 -13.25
CA SER A 445 -8.82 -0.88 -12.46
C SER A 445 -7.72 -0.27 -13.35
N MET A 446 -7.01 0.74 -12.85
CA MET A 446 -5.85 1.31 -13.54
C MET A 446 -4.81 0.24 -13.89
N LYS A 447 -4.53 -0.65 -12.95
CA LYS A 447 -3.65 -1.81 -13.14
C LYS A 447 -4.14 -2.76 -14.25
N ASN A 448 -5.45 -2.86 -14.43
CA ASN A 448 -6.09 -3.74 -15.42
C ASN A 448 -6.45 -3.01 -16.72
N GLY A 449 -5.90 -1.82 -16.94
CA GLY A 449 -5.96 -1.13 -18.24
C GLY A 449 -7.17 -0.25 -18.44
N ARG A 450 -7.79 0.33 -17.38
CA ARG A 450 -8.87 1.33 -17.52
C ARG A 450 -8.48 2.52 -18.39
N GLY A 451 -7.20 2.88 -18.43
CA GLY A 451 -6.72 4.04 -19.18
C GLY A 451 -7.29 5.35 -18.61
N LYS A 452 -7.88 6.19 -19.45
CA LYS A 452 -8.46 7.49 -19.06
C LYS A 452 -9.99 7.50 -18.99
N ALA A 453 -10.61 6.33 -18.82
CA ALA A 453 -12.07 6.23 -18.91
C ALA A 453 -12.81 7.14 -17.92
N LEU A 454 -12.31 7.29 -16.66
CA LEU A 454 -12.96 8.17 -15.68
C LEU A 454 -12.84 9.66 -16.05
N PRO A 455 -11.66 10.24 -16.26
CA PRO A 455 -11.58 11.66 -16.65
C PRO A 455 -12.26 11.95 -17.99
N GLU A 456 -12.24 11.04 -18.97
CA GLU A 456 -12.95 11.19 -20.24
C GLU A 456 -14.47 11.14 -20.06
N ALA A 457 -14.98 10.26 -19.18
CA ALA A 457 -16.40 10.20 -18.85
C ALA A 457 -16.87 11.48 -18.15
N VAL A 458 -16.09 12.00 -17.20
CA VAL A 458 -16.38 13.30 -16.55
C VAL A 458 -16.39 14.42 -17.58
N LYS A 459 -15.36 14.54 -18.40
CA LYS A 459 -15.28 15.57 -19.44
C LYS A 459 -16.49 15.51 -20.38
N LYS A 460 -16.78 14.34 -20.94
CA LYS A 460 -17.89 14.13 -21.88
C LYS A 460 -19.25 14.44 -21.25
N SER A 461 -19.47 14.03 -20.01
CA SER A 461 -20.70 14.36 -19.27
C SER A 461 -20.86 15.86 -19.04
N LEU A 462 -19.76 16.54 -18.68
CA LEU A 462 -19.79 18.01 -18.47
C LEU A 462 -19.99 18.78 -19.77
N ASP A 463 -19.42 18.33 -20.89
CA ASP A 463 -19.66 18.92 -22.21
C ASP A 463 -21.16 18.82 -22.59
N VAL A 464 -21.80 17.66 -22.33
CA VAL A 464 -23.24 17.45 -22.61
C VAL A 464 -24.13 18.20 -21.63
N LEU A 465 -23.87 18.14 -20.32
CA LEU A 465 -24.67 18.84 -19.31
C LEU A 465 -24.54 20.36 -19.42
N GLY A 466 -23.33 20.87 -19.69
CA GLY A 466 -23.04 22.29 -19.85
C GLY A 466 -23.70 22.90 -21.07
N ALA A 467 -23.95 22.12 -22.11
CA ALA A 467 -24.71 22.57 -23.30
C ALA A 467 -26.21 22.73 -23.04
N LYS A 468 -26.74 22.18 -21.93
CA LYS A 468 -28.15 22.30 -21.55
C LYS A 468 -28.45 23.65 -20.88
N THR A 469 -29.66 24.14 -21.03
CA THR A 469 -30.14 25.34 -20.32
C THR A 469 -30.48 25.09 -18.87
N LYS A 470 -30.89 23.86 -18.53
CA LYS A 470 -31.22 23.44 -17.18
C LYS A 470 -29.96 23.37 -16.30
N PRO A 471 -30.06 23.65 -14.99
CA PRO A 471 -28.99 23.34 -14.05
C PRO A 471 -28.78 21.83 -13.97
N PHE A 472 -27.63 21.39 -13.38
CA PHE A 472 -27.38 19.98 -13.20
C PHE A 472 -26.78 19.64 -11.82
N PHE A 473 -27.06 18.42 -11.39
CA PHE A 473 -26.39 17.72 -10.31
C PHE A 473 -25.64 16.51 -10.89
N LEU A 474 -24.34 16.45 -10.66
CA LEU A 474 -23.48 15.35 -11.11
C LEU A 474 -22.77 14.73 -9.93
N MET A 475 -22.94 13.42 -9.69
CA MET A 475 -22.10 12.64 -8.79
C MET A 475 -21.05 11.89 -9.60
N VAL A 476 -19.81 11.92 -9.12
CA VAL A 476 -18.66 11.21 -9.70
C VAL A 476 -17.98 10.38 -8.63
N GLU A 477 -17.70 9.12 -8.92
CA GLU A 477 -17.00 8.23 -8.00
C GLU A 477 -15.75 7.63 -8.62
N GLY A 478 -14.64 7.75 -7.86
CA GLY A 478 -13.41 6.97 -8.03
C GLY A 478 -13.39 5.81 -7.04
N ALA A 479 -14.06 4.71 -7.34
CA ALA A 479 -14.38 3.63 -6.40
C ALA A 479 -13.19 2.75 -6.02
N GLN A 480 -12.07 2.77 -6.75
CA GLN A 480 -11.07 1.71 -6.63
C GLN A 480 -9.82 2.11 -5.84
N ILE A 481 -9.78 3.31 -5.26
CA ILE A 481 -8.77 3.69 -4.27
C ILE A 481 -8.96 2.79 -3.04
N ASP A 482 -10.20 2.56 -2.64
CA ASP A 482 -10.62 1.64 -1.58
C ASP A 482 -10.13 0.20 -1.83
N ASN A 483 -10.32 -0.34 -3.02
CA ASN A 483 -9.80 -1.66 -3.39
C ASN A 483 -8.27 -1.76 -3.24
N GLY A 484 -7.55 -0.67 -3.55
CA GLY A 484 -6.11 -0.54 -3.31
C GLY A 484 -5.77 -0.59 -1.82
N GLY A 485 -6.59 0.02 -0.97
CA GLY A 485 -6.51 -0.04 0.49
C GLY A 485 -6.74 -1.46 1.01
N HIS A 486 -7.86 -2.09 0.68
CA HIS A 486 -8.19 -3.47 1.08
C HIS A 486 -7.15 -4.51 0.67
N SER A 487 -6.48 -4.30 -0.46
CA SER A 487 -5.40 -5.16 -0.94
C SER A 487 -4.02 -4.81 -0.37
N ASN A 488 -3.92 -3.77 0.47
CA ASN A 488 -2.65 -3.23 0.99
C ASN A 488 -1.63 -2.97 -0.14
N SER A 489 -2.07 -2.34 -1.22
CA SER A 489 -1.27 -2.08 -2.42
C SER A 489 -1.02 -0.58 -2.59
N THR A 490 0.19 -0.13 -2.25
CA THR A 490 0.62 1.26 -2.50
C THR A 490 0.48 1.66 -3.96
N SER A 491 0.81 0.72 -4.86
CA SER A 491 0.72 0.95 -6.31
C SER A 491 -0.71 1.21 -6.77
N ASP A 492 -1.67 0.40 -6.30
CA ASP A 492 -3.05 0.51 -6.72
C ASP A 492 -3.68 1.80 -6.15
N ILE A 493 -3.45 2.11 -4.86
CA ILE A 493 -3.88 3.39 -4.24
C ILE A 493 -3.37 4.58 -5.06
N VAL A 494 -2.07 4.63 -5.34
CA VAL A 494 -1.48 5.80 -6.02
C VAL A 494 -2.01 5.95 -7.43
N GLN A 495 -2.12 4.86 -8.19
CA GLN A 495 -2.61 4.90 -9.57
C GLN A 495 -4.09 5.30 -9.65
N GLU A 496 -4.93 4.75 -8.77
CA GLU A 496 -6.36 5.08 -8.71
C GLU A 496 -6.58 6.53 -8.27
N MET A 497 -5.80 7.02 -7.28
CA MET A 497 -5.88 8.42 -6.84
C MET A 497 -5.39 9.41 -7.93
N LEU A 498 -4.37 9.05 -8.71
CA LEU A 498 -3.90 9.86 -9.84
C LEU A 498 -4.96 9.95 -10.95
N ASP A 499 -5.67 8.86 -11.25
CA ASP A 499 -6.78 8.84 -12.19
C ASP A 499 -7.96 9.68 -11.69
N PHE A 500 -8.29 9.57 -10.41
CA PHE A 500 -9.31 10.41 -9.77
C PHE A 500 -8.94 11.89 -9.81
N ASP A 501 -7.69 12.27 -9.56
CA ASP A 501 -7.23 13.67 -9.65
C ASP A 501 -7.32 14.22 -11.10
N GLN A 502 -7.11 13.38 -12.10
CA GLN A 502 -7.35 13.79 -13.50
C GLN A 502 -8.85 14.06 -13.76
N ALA A 503 -9.75 13.26 -13.16
CA ALA A 503 -11.19 13.52 -13.22
C ALA A 503 -11.56 14.80 -12.46
N VAL A 504 -10.94 15.06 -11.30
CA VAL A 504 -11.06 16.33 -10.58
C VAL A 504 -10.60 17.50 -11.46
N ALA A 505 -9.50 17.35 -12.19
CA ALA A 505 -9.01 18.38 -13.10
C ALA A 505 -10.04 18.77 -14.19
N GLU A 506 -10.78 17.81 -14.73
CA GLU A 506 -11.86 18.10 -15.70
C GLU A 506 -13.03 18.85 -15.05
N ALA A 507 -13.42 18.46 -13.83
CA ALA A 507 -14.48 19.17 -13.09
C ALA A 507 -14.08 20.62 -12.75
N ILE A 508 -12.85 20.85 -12.28
CA ILE A 508 -12.35 22.20 -11.95
C ILE A 508 -12.19 23.04 -13.21
N ARG A 509 -11.71 22.45 -14.32
CA ARG A 509 -11.60 23.15 -15.61
C ARG A 509 -12.97 23.61 -16.11
N PHE A 510 -13.99 22.77 -15.98
CA PHE A 510 -15.37 23.14 -16.33
C PHE A 510 -15.87 24.25 -15.41
N ALA A 511 -15.68 24.15 -14.10
CA ALA A 511 -16.13 25.16 -13.14
C ALA A 511 -15.45 26.53 -13.35
N ASP A 512 -14.17 26.54 -13.74
CA ASP A 512 -13.46 27.76 -14.12
C ASP A 512 -14.03 28.43 -15.39
N ALA A 513 -14.47 27.64 -16.37
CA ALA A 513 -15.07 28.14 -17.59
C ALA A 513 -16.52 28.64 -17.38
N ASP A 514 -17.29 27.88 -16.59
CA ASP A 514 -18.71 28.15 -16.32
C ASP A 514 -18.91 29.24 -15.25
N GLN A 515 -18.02 29.34 -14.24
CA GLN A 515 -18.03 30.28 -13.10
C GLN A 515 -19.28 30.20 -12.19
N ASN A 516 -20.19 29.28 -12.45
CA ASN A 516 -21.43 29.07 -11.71
C ASN A 516 -21.60 27.63 -11.18
N THR A 517 -20.52 26.87 -11.18
CA THR A 517 -20.50 25.47 -10.72
C THR A 517 -19.77 25.33 -9.41
N LEU A 518 -20.44 24.75 -8.41
CA LEU A 518 -19.84 24.32 -7.14
C LEU A 518 -19.34 22.88 -7.28
N VAL A 519 -18.07 22.66 -7.01
CA VAL A 519 -17.44 21.33 -7.01
C VAL A 519 -17.03 20.98 -5.60
N ILE A 520 -17.41 19.79 -5.12
CA ILE A 520 -17.11 19.24 -3.82
C ILE A 520 -16.37 17.93 -4.05
N ILE A 521 -15.18 17.77 -3.48
CA ILE A 521 -14.34 16.58 -3.60
C ILE A 521 -14.08 16.05 -2.20
N THR A 522 -14.47 14.80 -1.90
CA THR A 522 -14.32 14.19 -0.58
C THR A 522 -14.18 12.67 -0.70
N ALA A 523 -14.23 11.99 0.43
CA ALA A 523 -14.31 10.53 0.54
C ALA A 523 -15.47 10.15 1.47
N ASP A 524 -15.91 8.93 1.39
CA ASP A 524 -16.88 8.32 2.30
C ASP A 524 -16.23 7.82 3.60
N HIS A 525 -15.00 7.29 3.52
CA HIS A 525 -14.12 6.88 4.62
C HIS A 525 -12.65 6.85 4.19
N GLU A 526 -11.76 6.49 5.10
CA GLU A 526 -10.38 6.08 4.82
C GLU A 526 -10.29 4.56 4.90
N THR A 527 -9.41 3.96 4.09
CA THR A 527 -9.19 2.51 4.05
C THR A 527 -7.74 2.16 4.33
N SER A 528 -7.54 1.11 5.13
CA SER A 528 -6.31 0.41 5.49
C SER A 528 -5.43 1.08 6.54
N GLY A 529 -5.74 2.29 7.02
CA GLY A 529 -4.80 3.03 7.87
C GLY A 529 -3.47 3.23 7.15
N PHE A 530 -3.54 3.55 5.85
CA PHE A 530 -2.38 3.72 4.98
C PHE A 530 -1.44 4.80 5.52
N GLY A 531 -0.16 4.47 5.65
CA GLY A 531 0.88 5.38 6.09
C GLY A 531 2.01 5.50 5.09
N ILE A 532 2.52 6.72 4.88
CA ILE A 532 3.68 6.96 4.03
C ILE A 532 4.93 6.88 4.91
N VAL A 533 5.68 5.80 4.78
CA VAL A 533 6.86 5.52 5.62
C VAL A 533 8.18 5.91 4.95
N GLY A 534 8.15 6.26 3.66
CA GLY A 534 9.31 6.70 2.92
C GLY A 534 9.00 7.12 1.50
N GLY A 535 10.03 7.47 0.75
CA GLY A 535 9.90 7.88 -0.64
C GLY A 535 10.83 9.03 -1.01
N SER A 536 10.61 9.60 -2.20
CA SER A 536 11.35 10.73 -2.74
C SER A 536 10.45 11.56 -3.65
N LEU A 537 10.28 12.83 -3.33
CA LEU A 537 9.61 13.79 -4.21
C LEU A 537 10.33 13.95 -5.54
N GLN A 538 11.67 13.96 -5.52
CA GLN A 538 12.47 14.13 -6.73
C GLN A 538 12.26 12.98 -7.72
N ASP A 539 12.20 11.75 -7.22
CA ASP A 539 12.11 10.53 -8.04
C ASP A 539 10.65 10.09 -8.26
N GLY A 540 9.69 10.70 -7.57
CA GLY A 540 8.29 10.28 -7.59
C GLY A 540 8.08 8.90 -6.97
N THR A 541 8.85 8.57 -5.92
CA THR A 541 8.79 7.27 -5.24
C THR A 541 8.04 7.38 -3.94
N VAL A 542 7.14 6.42 -3.67
CA VAL A 542 6.36 6.30 -2.43
C VAL A 542 6.57 4.92 -1.81
N HIS A 543 6.80 4.89 -0.50
CA HIS A 543 6.81 3.66 0.28
C HIS A 543 5.66 3.71 1.28
N GLY A 544 4.71 2.82 1.12
CA GLY A 544 3.58 2.66 2.03
C GLY A 544 3.78 1.58 3.09
N ASP A 545 3.05 1.71 4.18
CA ASP A 545 2.79 0.64 5.16
C ASP A 545 1.32 0.72 5.58
N PHE A 546 0.75 -0.36 6.08
CA PHE A 546 -0.67 -0.52 6.31
C PHE A 546 -0.93 -1.04 7.72
N LEU A 547 -1.95 -0.48 8.35
CA LEU A 547 -2.38 -0.91 9.70
C LEU A 547 -3.33 -2.11 9.63
N THR A 548 -4.23 -2.11 8.65
CA THR A 548 -5.31 -3.09 8.49
C THR A 548 -5.59 -3.34 7.01
N VAL A 549 -6.51 -4.24 6.71
CA VAL A 549 -7.12 -4.45 5.38
C VAL A 549 -8.54 -3.90 5.31
N ASP A 550 -8.98 -3.18 6.33
CA ASP A 550 -10.34 -2.69 6.51
C ASP A 550 -10.36 -1.16 6.61
N HIS A 551 -11.55 -0.56 6.70
CA HIS A 551 -11.72 0.87 6.88
C HIS A 551 -11.21 1.34 8.24
N THR A 552 -10.99 2.65 8.38
CA THR A 552 -10.62 3.27 9.65
C THR A 552 -11.54 4.45 9.99
N GLY A 553 -11.60 4.80 11.27
CA GLY A 553 -12.41 5.91 11.78
C GLY A 553 -11.74 7.29 11.67
N ILE A 554 -10.72 7.43 10.81
CA ILE A 554 -10.01 8.70 10.59
C ILE A 554 -10.91 9.65 9.81
N MET A 555 -10.94 10.94 10.18
CA MET A 555 -11.60 11.97 9.38
C MET A 555 -11.01 12.04 7.98
N VAL A 556 -11.86 12.22 6.98
CA VAL A 556 -11.45 12.39 5.59
C VAL A 556 -11.43 13.87 5.19
N PRO A 557 -10.57 14.28 4.23
CA PRO A 557 -10.56 15.65 3.75
C PRO A 557 -11.76 15.90 2.81
N LEU A 558 -12.21 17.15 2.82
CA LEU A 558 -13.12 17.68 1.81
C LEU A 558 -12.49 18.93 1.19
N PHE A 559 -12.50 19.00 -0.11
CA PHE A 559 -12.08 20.18 -0.87
C PHE A 559 -13.28 20.75 -1.63
N ALA A 560 -13.38 22.08 -1.69
CA ALA A 560 -14.45 22.74 -2.41
C ALA A 560 -13.92 23.82 -3.35
N TYR A 561 -14.60 23.98 -4.48
CA TYR A 561 -14.27 24.97 -5.51
C TYR A 561 -15.53 25.58 -6.14
N GLY A 562 -15.51 26.86 -6.44
CA GLY A 562 -16.65 27.57 -7.06
C GLY A 562 -17.41 28.42 -6.05
N PRO A 563 -18.57 28.99 -6.45
CA PRO A 563 -19.43 29.78 -5.57
C PRO A 563 -19.81 28.99 -4.30
N HIS A 564 -19.79 29.66 -3.13
CA HIS A 564 -20.07 29.05 -1.82
C HIS A 564 -19.07 27.97 -1.36
N ALA A 565 -17.91 27.81 -2.02
CA ALA A 565 -16.90 26.84 -1.60
C ALA A 565 -16.37 27.09 -0.18
N GLU A 566 -16.33 28.37 0.28
CA GLU A 566 -15.89 28.74 1.64
C GLU A 566 -16.79 28.18 2.74
N ASP A 567 -18.06 27.90 2.45
CA ASP A 567 -19.02 27.34 3.40
C ASP A 567 -18.67 25.88 3.79
N PHE A 568 -17.77 25.23 3.05
CA PHE A 568 -17.30 23.86 3.30
C PHE A 568 -16.01 23.80 4.13
N ASN A 569 -15.47 24.94 4.57
CA ASN A 569 -14.34 24.94 5.50
C ASN A 569 -14.76 24.48 6.89
N GLY A 570 -13.83 23.91 7.66
CA GLY A 570 -14.05 23.50 9.05
C GLY A 570 -14.12 21.99 9.26
N VAL A 571 -14.59 21.58 10.44
CA VAL A 571 -14.70 20.17 10.84
C VAL A 571 -16.15 19.86 11.19
N TYR A 572 -16.75 18.89 10.53
CA TYR A 572 -18.18 18.60 10.65
C TYR A 572 -18.52 17.14 10.30
N GLU A 573 -19.79 16.76 10.49
CA GLU A 573 -20.31 15.43 10.15
C GLU A 573 -20.53 15.29 8.64
N ASN A 574 -20.40 14.08 8.08
CA ASN A 574 -20.66 13.82 6.65
C ASN A 574 -22.12 14.15 6.25
N THR A 575 -23.06 14.13 7.18
CA THR A 575 -24.46 14.56 6.97
C THR A 575 -24.59 16.05 6.67
N GLU A 576 -23.65 16.88 7.12
CA GLU A 576 -23.71 18.33 6.89
C GLU A 576 -23.38 18.70 5.44
N ILE A 577 -22.69 17.84 4.69
CA ILE A 577 -22.43 18.05 3.26
C ILE A 577 -23.72 18.26 2.50
N PHE A 578 -24.73 17.38 2.71
CA PHE A 578 -26.06 17.52 2.13
C PHE A 578 -26.68 18.87 2.43
N GLN A 579 -26.65 19.28 3.71
CA GLN A 579 -27.25 20.53 4.15
C GLN A 579 -26.57 21.75 3.52
N LYS A 580 -25.24 21.73 3.43
CA LYS A 580 -24.44 22.79 2.83
C LYS A 580 -24.71 22.91 1.32
N ILE A 581 -24.87 21.80 0.61
CA ILE A 581 -25.25 21.77 -0.81
C ILE A 581 -26.63 22.43 -1.00
N LEU A 582 -27.64 22.03 -0.23
CA LEU A 582 -28.98 22.60 -0.33
C LEU A 582 -29.01 24.10 -0.01
N LEU A 583 -28.24 24.55 0.98
CA LEU A 583 -28.10 25.98 1.31
C LEU A 583 -27.44 26.76 0.17
N ALA A 584 -26.34 26.29 -0.38
CA ALA A 584 -25.65 26.91 -1.51
C ALA A 584 -26.58 27.05 -2.73
N LEU A 585 -27.38 25.99 -2.99
CA LEU A 585 -28.38 25.99 -4.07
C LEU A 585 -29.65 26.81 -3.74
N GLY A 586 -29.82 27.33 -2.51
CA GLY A 586 -31.03 28.00 -2.09
C GLY A 586 -32.27 27.11 -2.20
N LEU A 587 -32.14 25.83 -1.87
CA LEU A 587 -33.20 24.81 -1.90
C LEU A 587 -33.70 24.42 -0.50
N LYS A 588 -33.16 25.04 0.55
CA LYS A 588 -33.52 24.85 1.94
C LYS A 588 -34.37 26.03 2.42
#